data_f4ca9e04d8817826f1e46653b34e3747
#
_entry.id   f4ca9e04d8817826f1e46653b34e3747
#
_cell.length_a   1.000
_cell.length_b   1.000
_cell.length_c   1.000
_cell.angle_alpha   90.00
_cell.angle_beta   90.00
_cell.angle_gamma   90.00
#
_symmetry.space_group_name_H-M   'P 1'
#
loop_
_entity.id
_entity.type
_entity.pdbx_description
1 polymer ?
#
loop_
_entity_poly.entity_id
_entity_poly.type
_entity_poly.pdbx_seq_one_letter_code
_entity_poly.pdbx_strand_id
1 'polypeptide(L)'
;MGKRYSKKMLRMLRNAIPVDLVIADLLKQPNKISEGYFRFLCPKCGEFNTAVNPKTNLGRCFSCDKNFNPIDIVMSVKTYSFTQAVEYLMTVARMN
;
A
#
# COMPACT_ATOMS: atom_id res chain seq x y z
N MET A 1 18.31 13.65 9.67
CA MET A 1 17.23 14.57 10.01
C MET A 1 15.97 14.21 9.26
N GLY A 2 14.88 14.08 9.97
CA GLY A 2 13.62 13.76 9.37
C GLY A 2 12.99 14.93 8.65
N LYS A 3 12.38 14.68 7.52
CA LYS A 3 11.53 15.65 6.84
C LYS A 3 10.16 15.63 7.49
N ARG A 4 9.52 16.77 7.54
CA ARG A 4 8.14 16.85 7.97
C ARG A 4 7.22 16.90 6.77
N TYR A 5 6.15 16.13 6.83
CA TYR A 5 5.16 16.07 5.78
C TYR A 5 3.84 16.60 6.32
N SER A 6 3.12 17.39 5.53
CA SER A 6 1.83 17.90 5.94
C SER A 6 0.81 16.76 6.05
N LYS A 7 -0.18 16.92 6.91
CA LYS A 7 -1.27 15.96 7.03
C LYS A 7 -2.02 15.82 5.71
N LYS A 8 -2.18 16.92 5.00
CA LYS A 8 -2.86 16.94 3.70
C LYS A 8 -2.12 16.08 2.69
N MET A 9 -0.80 16.21 2.61
CA MET A 9 0.02 15.43 1.68
C MET A 9 -0.02 13.95 2.02
N LEU A 10 0.12 13.60 3.29
CA LEU A 10 0.07 12.21 3.72
C LEU A 10 -1.29 11.58 3.42
N ARG A 11 -2.36 12.35 3.65
CA ARG A 11 -3.71 11.89 3.32
C ARG A 11 -3.85 11.64 1.82
N MET A 12 -3.29 12.53 1.01
CA MET A 12 -3.31 12.37 -0.45
C MET A 12 -2.61 11.08 -0.86
N LEU A 13 -1.43 10.81 -0.32
CA LEU A 13 -0.70 9.59 -0.65
C LEU A 13 -1.46 8.33 -0.25
N ARG A 14 -2.14 8.36 0.89
CA ARG A 14 -2.90 7.21 1.36
C ARG A 14 -4.20 6.99 0.58
N ASN A 15 -4.83 8.05 0.08
CA ASN A 15 -6.16 7.95 -0.51
C ASN A 15 -6.17 8.07 -2.03
N ALA A 16 -5.22 8.79 -2.62
CA ALA A 16 -5.21 9.03 -4.06
C ALA A 16 -4.43 7.97 -4.85
N ILE A 17 -3.51 7.26 -4.20
CA ILE A 17 -2.73 6.21 -4.87
C ILE A 17 -3.39 4.86 -4.55
N PRO A 18 -4.03 4.20 -5.55
CA PRO A 18 -4.74 2.94 -5.27
C PRO A 18 -3.79 1.84 -4.80
N VAL A 19 -4.21 1.10 -3.76
CA VAL A 19 -3.41 -0.02 -3.22
C VAL A 19 -3.16 -1.08 -4.28
N ASP A 20 -4.16 -1.40 -5.11
CA ASP A 20 -4.00 -2.40 -6.17
C ASP A 20 -2.92 -1.99 -7.18
N LEU A 21 -2.85 -0.70 -7.52
CA LEU A 21 -1.79 -0.20 -8.41
C LEU A 21 -0.42 -0.37 -7.74
N VAL A 22 -0.32 -0.06 -6.46
CA VAL A 22 0.95 -0.21 -5.72
C VAL A 22 1.40 -1.67 -5.74
N ILE A 23 0.49 -2.59 -5.45
CA ILE A 23 0.80 -4.03 -5.40
C ILE A 23 1.16 -4.57 -6.78
N ALA A 24 0.32 -4.33 -7.78
CA ALA A 24 0.46 -4.98 -9.10
C ALA A 24 1.50 -4.29 -9.96
N ASP A 25 1.43 -2.98 -10.08
CA ASP A 25 2.22 -2.25 -11.07
C ASP A 25 3.55 -1.73 -10.52
N LEU A 26 3.56 -1.25 -9.29
CA LEU A 26 4.76 -0.65 -8.71
C LEU A 26 5.67 -1.67 -8.04
N LEU A 27 5.11 -2.54 -7.23
CA LEU A 27 5.89 -3.49 -6.44
C LEU A 27 5.93 -4.89 -7.05
N LYS A 28 5.10 -5.14 -8.06
CA LYS A 28 5.05 -6.44 -8.77
C LYS A 28 4.85 -7.61 -7.82
N GLN A 29 3.96 -7.45 -6.85
CA GLN A 29 3.69 -8.49 -5.87
C GLN A 29 2.60 -9.44 -6.38
N PRO A 30 2.60 -10.71 -5.92
CA PRO A 30 1.55 -11.66 -6.31
C PRO A 30 0.16 -11.12 -5.94
N ASN A 31 -0.76 -11.24 -6.89
CA ASN A 31 -2.12 -10.74 -6.71
C ASN A 31 -3.08 -11.54 -7.59
N LYS A 32 -4.37 -11.42 -7.29
CA LYS A 32 -5.43 -12.04 -8.10
C LYS A 32 -6.75 -11.35 -7.79
N ILE A 33 -7.71 -11.51 -8.69
CA ILE A 33 -9.09 -11.12 -8.43
C ILE A 33 -9.83 -12.38 -8.01
N SER A 34 -10.47 -12.34 -6.86
CA SER A 34 -11.21 -13.48 -6.32
C SER A 34 -12.45 -12.97 -5.60
N GLU A 35 -13.61 -13.52 -5.95
CA GLU A 35 -14.89 -13.14 -5.36
C GLU A 35 -15.16 -11.63 -5.45
N GLY A 36 -14.73 -11.01 -6.54
CA GLY A 36 -14.94 -9.58 -6.76
C GLY A 36 -13.94 -8.66 -6.06
N TYR A 37 -12.97 -9.22 -5.36
CA TYR A 37 -11.98 -8.43 -4.64
C TYR A 37 -10.58 -8.60 -5.23
N PHE A 38 -9.82 -7.52 -5.23
CA PHE A 38 -8.39 -7.59 -5.50
C PHE A 38 -7.70 -8.13 -4.24
N ARG A 39 -7.04 -9.27 -4.37
CA ARG A 39 -6.36 -9.94 -3.25
C ARG A 39 -4.87 -10.03 -3.52
N PHE A 40 -4.08 -9.99 -2.46
CA PHE A 40 -2.63 -10.09 -2.60
C PHE A 40 -2.00 -10.77 -1.40
N LEU A 41 -0.72 -11.14 -1.58
CA LEU A 41 0.06 -11.78 -0.53
C LEU A 41 0.35 -10.76 0.58
N CYS A 42 0.01 -11.11 1.81
CA CYS A 42 0.27 -10.22 2.94
C CYS A 42 1.79 -10.08 3.14
N PRO A 43 2.31 -8.86 3.18
CA PRO A 43 3.74 -8.67 3.35
C PRO A 43 4.25 -8.99 4.74
N LYS A 44 3.35 -9.22 5.69
CA LYS A 44 3.72 -9.54 7.07
C LYS A 44 3.64 -11.03 7.37
N CYS A 45 2.51 -11.66 7.07
CA CYS A 45 2.33 -13.08 7.42
C CYS A 45 2.55 -14.04 6.26
N GLY A 46 2.66 -13.54 5.04
CA GLY A 46 2.88 -14.38 3.88
C GLY A 46 1.68 -15.18 3.41
N GLU A 47 0.52 -14.98 4.01
CA GLU A 47 -0.70 -15.65 3.59
C GLU A 47 -1.40 -14.87 2.48
N PHE A 48 -2.03 -15.60 1.54
CA PHE A 48 -2.73 -14.98 0.43
C PHE A 48 -4.17 -14.68 0.84
N ASN A 49 -4.30 -13.81 1.83
CA ASN A 49 -5.59 -13.57 2.50
C ASN A 49 -5.85 -12.09 2.74
N THR A 50 -5.25 -11.24 1.91
CA THR A 50 -5.44 -9.79 2.01
C THR A 50 -6.33 -9.33 0.88
N ALA A 51 -7.36 -8.55 1.21
CA ALA A 51 -8.29 -8.01 0.21
C ALA A 51 -8.32 -6.50 0.29
N VAL A 52 -8.40 -5.85 -0.87
CA VAL A 52 -8.47 -4.38 -0.96
C VAL A 52 -9.92 -3.93 -0.90
N ASN A 53 -10.18 -2.94 -0.05
CA ASN A 53 -11.44 -2.22 -0.06
C ASN A 53 -11.23 -0.91 -0.84
N PRO A 54 -11.81 -0.77 -2.03
CA PRO A 54 -11.58 0.42 -2.85
C PRO A 54 -12.16 1.70 -2.25
N LYS A 55 -13.15 1.58 -1.37
CA LYS A 55 -13.75 2.76 -0.73
C LYS A 55 -12.81 3.40 0.29
N THR A 56 -12.07 2.58 1.02
CA THR A 56 -11.14 3.07 2.05
C THR A 56 -9.71 3.09 1.56
N ASN A 57 -9.44 2.45 0.42
CA ASN A 57 -8.09 2.28 -0.13
C ASN A 57 -7.16 1.60 0.87
N LEU A 58 -7.67 0.57 1.55
CA LEU A 58 -6.91 -0.23 2.50
C LEU A 58 -6.92 -1.69 2.07
N GLY A 59 -5.79 -2.36 2.27
CA GLY A 59 -5.71 -3.80 2.16
C GLY A 59 -5.81 -4.39 3.55
N ARG A 60 -6.79 -5.26 3.77
CA ARG A 60 -6.95 -5.90 5.07
C ARG A 60 -6.54 -7.37 4.99
N CYS A 61 -5.59 -7.76 5.83
CA CYS A 61 -5.21 -9.15 5.97
C CYS A 61 -6.06 -9.79 7.06
N PHE A 62 -6.83 -10.80 6.67
CA PHE A 62 -7.71 -11.49 7.61
C PHE A 62 -6.97 -12.46 8.52
N SER A 63 -5.76 -12.87 8.11
CA SER A 63 -4.95 -13.77 8.93
C SER A 63 -4.25 -13.06 10.08
N CYS A 64 -3.66 -11.89 9.84
CA CYS A 64 -2.97 -11.16 10.88
C CYS A 64 -3.78 -9.97 11.41
N ASP A 65 -5.00 -9.78 10.90
CA ASP A 65 -5.94 -8.77 11.39
C ASP A 65 -5.37 -7.35 11.33
N LYS A 66 -4.70 -7.03 10.23
CA LYS A 66 -4.09 -5.73 10.02
C LYS A 66 -4.58 -5.07 8.74
N ASN A 67 -4.60 -3.74 8.77
CA ASN A 67 -4.91 -2.94 7.59
C ASN A 67 -3.63 -2.30 7.07
N PHE A 68 -3.53 -2.22 5.75
CA PHE A 68 -2.36 -1.61 5.09
C PHE A 68 -2.83 -0.51 4.15
N ASN A 69 -2.35 0.72 4.35
CA ASN A 69 -2.51 1.78 3.36
C ASN A 69 -1.32 1.73 2.39
N PRO A 70 -1.28 2.55 1.33
CA PRO A 70 -0.15 2.52 0.39
C PRO A 70 1.21 2.71 1.04
N ILE A 71 1.31 3.57 2.05
CA ILE A 71 2.58 3.79 2.74
C ILE A 71 3.01 2.52 3.49
N ASP A 72 2.07 1.89 4.20
CA ASP A 72 2.34 0.66 4.94
C ASP A 72 2.82 -0.45 4.01
N ILE A 73 2.21 -0.58 2.84
CA ILE A 73 2.56 -1.59 1.86
C ILE A 73 4.01 -1.39 1.39
N VAL A 74 4.35 -0.17 1.02
CA VAL A 74 5.71 0.12 0.53
C VAL A 74 6.73 -0.12 1.62
N MET A 75 6.45 0.30 2.85
CA MET A 75 7.34 0.07 3.99
C MET A 75 7.61 -1.42 4.18
N SER A 76 6.57 -2.23 4.12
CA SER A 76 6.68 -3.67 4.39
C SER A 76 7.37 -4.42 3.26
N VAL A 77 6.99 -4.15 2.02
CA VAL A 77 7.52 -4.90 0.86
C VAL A 77 8.96 -4.52 0.58
N LYS A 78 9.28 -3.23 0.61
CA LYS A 78 10.63 -2.76 0.28
C LYS A 78 11.54 -2.61 1.50
N THR A 79 11.02 -2.87 2.68
CA THR A 79 11.75 -2.68 3.94
C THR A 79 12.25 -1.24 4.06
N TYR A 80 11.38 -0.32 3.71
CA TYR A 80 11.67 1.12 3.79
C TYR A 80 11.22 1.70 5.11
N SER A 81 11.90 2.76 5.54
CA SER A 81 11.41 3.59 6.64
C SER A 81 10.18 4.37 6.14
N PHE A 82 9.47 4.99 7.08
CA PHE A 82 8.32 5.84 6.74
C PHE A 82 8.73 6.93 5.73
N THR A 83 9.84 7.60 5.99
CA THR A 83 10.34 8.67 5.11
C THR A 83 10.63 8.14 3.71
N GLN A 84 11.32 7.00 3.63
CA GLN A 84 11.65 6.39 2.33
C GLN A 84 10.40 6.01 1.56
N ALA A 85 9.41 5.46 2.24
CA ALA A 85 8.16 5.06 1.59
C ALA A 85 7.39 6.27 1.08
N VAL A 86 7.34 7.35 1.87
CA VAL A 86 6.67 8.58 1.47
C VAL A 86 7.36 9.19 0.24
N GLU A 87 8.68 9.24 0.24
CA GLU A 87 9.44 9.78 -0.90
C GLU A 87 9.21 8.94 -2.17
N TYR A 88 9.17 7.63 -2.01
CA TYR A 88 8.90 6.72 -3.12
C TYR A 88 7.54 7.01 -3.74
N LEU A 89 6.51 7.12 -2.90
CA LEU A 89 5.15 7.36 -3.39
C LEU A 89 4.99 8.77 -3.97
N MET A 90 5.69 9.75 -3.43
CA MET A 90 5.70 11.10 -3.99
C MET A 90 6.28 11.10 -5.41
N THR A 91 7.35 10.35 -5.63
CA THR A 91 7.95 10.20 -6.95
C THR A 91 6.94 9.59 -7.93
N VAL A 92 6.23 8.55 -7.49
CA VAL A 92 5.19 7.90 -8.30
C VAL A 92 4.07 8.89 -8.65
N ALA A 93 3.62 9.67 -7.67
CA ALA A 93 2.56 10.64 -7.87
C ALA A 93 2.95 11.72 -8.88
N ARG A 94 4.23 12.10 -8.90
CA ARG A 94 4.74 13.11 -9.84
C ARG A 94 4.85 12.58 -11.26
N MET A 95 5.00 11.28 -11.42
CA MET A 95 5.14 10.66 -12.74
C MET A 95 3.79 10.51 -13.45
N ASN A 96 2.71 10.69 -12.74
CA ASN A 96 1.35 10.64 -13.30
C ASN A 96 0.80 12.06 -13.51
#